data_007aa5052d4aa5e73e4cd58f651eb553
#
_entry.id   007aa5052d4aa5e73e4cd58f651eb553
#
_cell.length_a   1.000
_cell.length_b   1.000
_cell.length_c   1.000
_cell.angle_alpha   90.00
_cell.angle_beta   90.00
_cell.angle_gamma   90.00
#
_symmetry.space_group_name_H-M   'P 1'
#
loop_
_entity.id
_entity.type
_entity.pdbx_description
1 polymer ?
#
loop_
_entity_poly.entity_id
_entity_poly.type
_entity_poly.pdbx_seq_one_letter_code
_entity_poly.pdbx_strand_id
1 'polypeptide(L)'
;MRNLFDILVKISLVPSWLWDKMWSPVWKRAMKHCGKGVHLRPMSSDIKGLKNLSIGDGTSIPKGSTFYCTEAPLTIGRKVIFGPCPTIITGDHRIDIIGKYIIDVTANEKLPENDAPVVIEDDVWCGANVTILKGVTIGHGSVIAAGAVVTQSFPPYSIIGGVPAKLIKMRFTEEQAKENDKLLYKNNNLSYENHNQNE
;
A
#
# COMPACT_ATOMS: atom_id res chain seq x y z
N MET A 1 2.46 37.34 -26.90
CA MET A 1 1.88 35.96 -26.87
C MET A 1 2.94 34.85 -26.95
N ARG A 2 3.97 34.95 -27.81
CA ARG A 2 5.03 33.94 -27.94
C ARG A 2 5.74 33.65 -26.62
N ASN A 3 6.08 34.67 -25.83
CA ASN A 3 6.74 34.50 -24.53
C ASN A 3 5.94 33.72 -23.48
N LEU A 4 4.62 33.77 -23.51
CA LEU A 4 3.78 33.04 -22.56
C LEU A 4 3.78 31.52 -22.88
N PHE A 5 3.67 31.16 -24.16
CA PHE A 5 3.75 29.76 -24.58
C PHE A 5 5.13 29.17 -24.31
N ASP A 6 6.21 29.90 -24.52
CA ASP A 6 7.58 29.46 -24.19
C ASP A 6 7.75 29.22 -22.67
N ILE A 7 7.13 30.03 -21.84
CA ILE A 7 7.11 29.82 -20.38
C ILE A 7 6.30 28.59 -20.02
N LEU A 8 5.12 28.40 -20.60
CA LEU A 8 4.27 27.22 -20.36
C LEU A 8 4.97 25.92 -20.79
N VAL A 9 5.65 25.92 -21.92
CA VAL A 9 6.48 24.79 -22.38
C VAL A 9 7.59 24.50 -21.37
N LYS A 10 8.32 25.51 -20.90
CA LYS A 10 9.36 25.34 -19.89
C LYS A 10 8.80 24.78 -18.58
N ILE A 11 7.62 25.22 -18.15
CA ILE A 11 6.95 24.70 -16.97
C ILE A 11 6.56 23.21 -17.19
N SER A 12 6.08 22.85 -18.38
CA SER A 12 5.74 21.45 -18.70
C SER A 12 6.95 20.51 -18.73
N LEU A 13 8.16 21.06 -18.94
CA LEU A 13 9.41 20.33 -18.92
C LEU A 13 10.01 20.16 -17.51
N VAL A 14 9.39 20.76 -16.48
CA VAL A 14 9.82 20.55 -15.09
C VAL A 14 9.70 19.06 -14.76
N PRO A 15 10.79 18.38 -14.36
CA PRO A 15 10.76 16.96 -14.05
C PRO A 15 9.71 16.63 -12.99
N SER A 16 8.94 15.59 -13.20
CA SER A 16 7.87 15.16 -12.28
C SER A 16 8.36 14.96 -10.83
N TRP A 17 9.65 14.59 -10.66
CA TRP A 17 10.24 14.44 -9.33
C TRP A 17 10.29 15.75 -8.53
N LEU A 18 10.39 16.91 -9.19
CA LEU A 18 10.38 18.21 -8.52
C LEU A 18 9.00 18.53 -7.97
N TRP A 19 7.94 18.25 -8.77
CA TRP A 19 6.56 18.35 -8.33
C TRP A 19 6.27 17.39 -7.18
N ASP A 20 6.73 16.14 -7.27
CA ASP A 20 6.61 15.16 -6.18
C ASP A 20 7.27 15.67 -4.89
N LYS A 21 8.47 16.24 -4.98
CA LYS A 21 9.19 16.79 -3.83
C LYS A 21 8.45 17.96 -3.18
N MET A 22 7.87 18.83 -3.99
CA MET A 22 7.13 20.01 -3.52
C MET A 22 5.82 19.62 -2.81
N TRP A 23 5.06 18.68 -3.36
CA TRP A 23 3.76 18.28 -2.84
C TRP A 23 3.82 17.17 -1.78
N SER A 24 4.90 16.41 -1.72
CA SER A 24 5.05 15.30 -0.76
C SER A 24 4.79 15.70 0.70
N PRO A 25 5.26 16.86 1.23
CA PRO A 25 4.97 17.26 2.61
C PRO A 25 3.48 17.51 2.87
N VAL A 26 2.76 18.04 1.88
CA VAL A 26 1.31 18.30 1.98
C VAL A 26 0.55 16.98 2.07
N TRP A 27 0.87 16.04 1.18
CA TRP A 27 0.24 14.72 1.16
C TRP A 27 0.50 13.92 2.43
N LYS A 28 1.74 13.95 2.95
CA LYS A 28 2.12 13.28 4.20
C LYS A 28 1.32 13.79 5.40
N ARG A 29 1.02 15.10 5.43
CA ARG A 29 0.18 15.69 6.50
C ARG A 29 -1.30 15.34 6.36
N ALA A 30 -1.76 15.03 5.16
CA ALA A 30 -3.15 14.64 4.88
C ALA A 30 -3.43 13.16 5.19
N MET A 31 -2.39 12.34 5.37
CA MET A 31 -2.51 10.92 5.73
C MET A 31 -2.96 10.74 7.18
N LYS A 32 -3.59 9.61 7.47
CA LYS A 32 -3.89 9.19 8.85
C LYS A 32 -2.60 9.11 9.69
N HIS A 33 -1.56 8.52 9.12
CA HIS A 33 -0.21 8.46 9.70
C HIS A 33 0.85 8.41 8.61
N CYS A 34 1.96 9.12 8.82
CA CYS A 34 3.12 9.04 7.95
C CYS A 34 4.40 9.09 8.78
N GLY A 35 5.13 8.00 8.80
CA GLY A 35 6.38 7.82 9.53
C GLY A 35 7.54 8.69 9.00
N LYS A 36 8.66 8.65 9.72
CA LYS A 36 9.89 9.35 9.34
C LYS A 36 10.56 8.68 8.15
N GLY A 37 11.19 9.47 7.28
CA GLY A 37 11.95 8.93 6.15
C GLY A 37 11.11 8.24 5.07
N VAL A 38 9.78 8.42 5.04
CA VAL A 38 8.93 7.91 3.97
C VAL A 38 9.24 8.64 2.67
N HIS A 39 9.50 7.88 1.60
CA HIS A 39 9.62 8.40 0.25
C HIS A 39 8.29 8.23 -0.48
N LEU A 40 7.73 9.33 -1.00
CA LEU A 40 6.43 9.36 -1.68
C LEU A 40 6.52 10.18 -2.97
N ARG A 41 5.88 9.69 -4.02
CA ARG A 41 5.76 10.32 -5.34
C ARG A 41 4.30 10.68 -5.67
N PRO A 42 3.69 11.68 -4.97
CA PRO A 42 2.25 11.93 -5.03
C PRO A 42 1.74 12.35 -6.40
N MET A 43 2.49 13.21 -7.10
CA MET A 43 2.06 13.76 -8.39
C MET A 43 2.20 12.78 -9.56
N SER A 44 2.96 11.71 -9.35
CA SER A 44 3.16 10.63 -10.32
C SER A 44 2.47 9.32 -9.91
N SER A 45 1.54 9.39 -8.96
CA SER A 45 0.76 8.25 -8.43
C SER A 45 -0.72 8.61 -8.33
N ASP A 46 -1.60 7.61 -8.34
CA ASP A 46 -3.05 7.79 -8.10
C ASP A 46 -3.40 7.20 -6.73
N ILE A 47 -3.47 8.08 -5.72
CA ILE A 47 -3.74 7.68 -4.33
C ILE A 47 -5.00 8.38 -3.84
N LYS A 48 -6.03 7.60 -3.47
CA LYS A 48 -7.31 8.08 -2.95
C LYS A 48 -7.54 7.57 -1.54
N GLY A 49 -8.15 8.40 -0.69
CA GLY A 49 -8.46 8.03 0.69
C GLY A 49 -7.30 8.26 1.66
N LEU A 50 -6.54 9.36 1.54
CA LEU A 50 -5.38 9.65 2.40
C LEU A 50 -5.69 9.58 3.90
N LYS A 51 -6.91 9.90 4.32
CA LYS A 51 -7.35 9.81 5.72
C LYS A 51 -7.36 8.38 6.28
N ASN A 52 -7.39 7.38 5.40
CA ASN A 52 -7.37 5.96 5.73
C ASN A 52 -5.98 5.33 5.49
N LEU A 53 -5.00 6.12 5.01
CA LEU A 53 -3.67 5.63 4.68
C LEU A 53 -2.70 5.87 5.83
N SER A 54 -2.08 4.79 6.31
CA SER A 54 -0.99 4.81 7.30
C SER A 54 0.27 4.20 6.69
N ILE A 55 1.42 4.88 6.82
CA ILE A 55 2.70 4.39 6.30
C ILE A 55 3.77 4.51 7.40
N GLY A 56 4.47 3.42 7.67
CA GLY A 56 5.53 3.34 8.66
C GLY A 56 6.88 3.90 8.18
N ASP A 57 7.82 4.01 9.11
CA ASP A 57 9.13 4.63 8.93
C ASP A 57 9.95 3.99 7.80
N GLY A 58 10.61 4.82 7.00
CA GLY A 58 11.58 4.39 6.00
C GLY A 58 10.99 3.61 4.82
N THR A 59 9.67 3.61 4.66
CA THR A 59 8.97 2.97 3.54
C THR A 59 9.05 3.83 2.28
N SER A 60 9.21 3.17 1.12
CA SER A 60 9.35 3.84 -0.18
C SER A 60 8.20 3.49 -1.12
N ILE A 61 7.43 4.51 -1.49
CA ILE A 61 6.33 4.44 -2.44
C ILE A 61 6.82 5.00 -3.80
N PRO A 62 6.93 4.15 -4.84
CA PRO A 62 7.44 4.56 -6.15
C PRO A 62 6.40 5.38 -6.93
N LYS A 63 6.84 5.95 -8.05
CA LYS A 63 5.93 6.52 -9.06
C LYS A 63 5.03 5.43 -9.65
N GLY A 64 3.84 5.83 -10.11
CA GLY A 64 2.86 4.93 -10.72
C GLY A 64 2.13 4.04 -9.71
N SER A 65 2.22 4.35 -8.41
CA SER A 65 1.44 3.64 -7.39
C SER A 65 -0.04 3.99 -7.51
N THR A 66 -0.91 2.98 -7.42
CA THR A 66 -2.36 3.13 -7.39
C THR A 66 -2.87 2.59 -6.06
N PHE A 67 -3.25 3.48 -5.13
CA PHE A 67 -3.80 3.09 -3.82
C PHE A 67 -5.20 3.67 -3.66
N TYR A 68 -6.21 2.81 -3.60
CA TYR A 68 -7.60 3.19 -3.37
C TYR A 68 -8.04 2.65 -2.00
N CYS A 69 -8.04 3.55 -1.00
CA CYS A 69 -8.42 3.26 0.37
C CYS A 69 -9.46 4.27 0.91
N THR A 70 -10.48 4.57 0.10
CA THR A 70 -11.51 5.57 0.44
C THR A 70 -12.42 5.11 1.56
N GLU A 71 -12.80 3.83 1.58
CA GLU A 71 -13.79 3.29 2.50
C GLU A 71 -13.17 2.46 3.64
N ALA A 72 -12.11 1.72 3.36
CA ALA A 72 -11.43 0.90 4.36
C ALA A 72 -9.94 1.27 4.49
N PRO A 73 -9.31 1.04 5.67
CA PRO A 73 -7.92 1.40 5.91
C PRO A 73 -6.91 0.64 5.05
N LEU A 74 -5.83 1.34 4.68
CA LEU A 74 -4.59 0.77 4.17
C LEU A 74 -3.47 1.08 5.17
N THR A 75 -2.90 0.04 5.76
CA THR A 75 -1.75 0.15 6.65
C THR A 75 -0.53 -0.48 5.99
N ILE A 76 0.53 0.30 5.85
CA ILE A 76 1.83 -0.13 5.33
C ILE A 76 2.85 0.07 6.44
N GLY A 77 3.54 -0.99 6.81
CA GLY A 77 4.53 -1.01 7.88
C GLY A 77 5.82 -0.25 7.57
N ARG A 78 6.82 -0.50 8.38
CA ARG A 78 8.15 0.12 8.29
C ARG A 78 9.02 -0.64 7.28
N LYS A 79 9.94 0.11 6.60
CA LYS A 79 10.94 -0.48 5.71
C LYS A 79 10.35 -1.31 4.57
N VAL A 80 9.12 -1.04 4.17
CA VAL A 80 8.49 -1.69 3.01
C VAL A 80 9.05 -1.10 1.72
N ILE A 81 9.36 -1.98 0.78
CA ILE A 81 9.89 -1.61 -0.54
C ILE A 81 8.90 -2.09 -1.61
N PHE A 82 8.49 -1.16 -2.47
CA PHE A 82 7.69 -1.48 -3.65
C PHE A 82 8.52 -1.35 -4.93
N GLY A 83 8.40 -2.33 -5.80
CA GLY A 83 8.75 -2.20 -7.20
C GLY A 83 7.80 -1.24 -7.94
N PRO A 84 8.04 -0.94 -9.21
CA PRO A 84 7.20 -0.02 -9.99
C PRO A 84 5.73 -0.46 -10.07
N CYS A 85 4.82 0.53 -10.09
CA CYS A 85 3.40 0.38 -10.38
C CYS A 85 2.65 -0.62 -9.47
N PRO A 86 2.78 -0.56 -8.13
CA PRO A 86 1.94 -1.37 -7.26
C PRO A 86 0.50 -0.86 -7.27
N THR A 87 -0.46 -1.78 -7.16
CA THR A 87 -1.90 -1.48 -7.05
C THR A 87 -2.44 -2.08 -5.77
N ILE A 88 -3.06 -1.26 -4.90
CA ILE A 88 -3.69 -1.72 -3.65
C ILE A 88 -5.10 -1.15 -3.57
N ILE A 89 -6.08 -2.02 -3.38
CA ILE A 89 -7.50 -1.65 -3.38
C ILE A 89 -8.15 -2.26 -2.13
N THR A 90 -8.75 -1.42 -1.29
CA THR A 90 -9.36 -1.85 -0.02
C THR A 90 -10.88 -2.04 -0.09
N GLY A 91 -11.47 -1.90 -1.27
CA GLY A 91 -12.92 -2.05 -1.46
C GLY A 91 -13.29 -2.56 -2.84
N ASP A 92 -14.55 -2.98 -2.99
CA ASP A 92 -15.13 -3.34 -4.28
C ASP A 92 -16.58 -2.86 -4.39
N HIS A 93 -17.23 -3.22 -5.49
CA HIS A 93 -18.64 -2.95 -5.74
C HIS A 93 -19.49 -4.15 -5.32
N ARG A 94 -20.66 -3.89 -4.78
CA ARG A 94 -21.69 -4.92 -4.58
C ARG A 94 -22.25 -5.35 -5.95
N ILE A 95 -22.30 -6.67 -6.20
CA ILE A 95 -22.61 -7.24 -7.50
C ILE A 95 -23.83 -8.18 -7.52
N ASP A 96 -24.50 -8.38 -6.38
CA ASP A 96 -25.50 -9.42 -6.16
C ASP A 96 -26.96 -8.89 -6.17
N ILE A 97 -27.19 -7.63 -6.56
CA ILE A 97 -28.53 -7.05 -6.63
C ILE A 97 -29.16 -7.38 -7.98
N ILE A 98 -30.17 -8.25 -7.97
CA ILE A 98 -30.90 -8.63 -9.19
C ILE A 98 -31.69 -7.43 -9.73
N GLY A 99 -31.64 -7.22 -11.05
CA GLY A 99 -32.37 -6.16 -11.74
C GLY A 99 -31.76 -4.76 -11.62
N LYS A 100 -30.53 -4.64 -11.12
CA LYS A 100 -29.80 -3.39 -10.97
C LYS A 100 -28.43 -3.47 -11.62
N TYR A 101 -28.03 -2.40 -12.34
CA TYR A 101 -26.65 -2.30 -12.83
C TYR A 101 -25.69 -2.07 -11.67
N ILE A 102 -24.49 -2.62 -11.75
CA ILE A 102 -23.46 -2.46 -10.70
C ILE A 102 -23.15 -0.98 -10.44
N ILE A 103 -23.11 -0.15 -11.50
CA ILE A 103 -22.83 1.28 -11.38
C ILE A 103 -23.90 2.07 -10.63
N ASP A 104 -25.13 1.55 -10.60
CA ASP A 104 -26.28 2.20 -9.94
C ASP A 104 -26.41 1.80 -8.47
N VAL A 105 -25.56 0.89 -7.98
CA VAL A 105 -25.51 0.51 -6.57
C VAL A 105 -24.91 1.65 -5.75
N THR A 106 -25.70 2.18 -4.83
CA THR A 106 -25.30 3.30 -3.97
C THR A 106 -24.42 2.85 -2.80
N ALA A 107 -23.72 3.78 -2.17
CA ALA A 107 -22.91 3.48 -0.98
C ALA A 107 -23.74 2.86 0.17
N ASN A 108 -25.00 3.29 0.35
CA ASN A 108 -25.88 2.75 1.40
C ASN A 108 -26.34 1.31 1.15
N GLU A 109 -26.17 0.80 -0.04
CA GLU A 109 -26.53 -0.56 -0.42
C GLU A 109 -25.33 -1.50 -0.37
N LYS A 110 -24.11 -0.97 -0.18
CA LYS A 110 -22.93 -1.81 0.01
C LYS A 110 -23.06 -2.65 1.28
N LEU A 111 -22.53 -3.85 1.20
CA LEU A 111 -22.40 -4.73 2.36
C LEU A 111 -21.07 -4.47 3.07
N PRO A 112 -20.96 -4.72 4.39
CA PRO A 112 -19.70 -4.54 5.13
C PRO A 112 -18.52 -5.28 4.50
N GLU A 113 -18.74 -6.44 3.91
CA GLU A 113 -17.72 -7.24 3.24
C GLU A 113 -17.24 -6.66 1.90
N ASN A 114 -17.90 -5.65 1.35
CA ASN A 114 -17.42 -4.97 0.13
C ASN A 114 -16.17 -4.16 0.38
N ASP A 115 -15.93 -3.71 1.61
CA ASP A 115 -14.78 -2.93 1.99
C ASP A 115 -14.07 -3.61 3.17
N ALA A 116 -12.76 -3.87 3.01
CA ALA A 116 -11.98 -4.52 4.06
C ALA A 116 -10.55 -3.98 4.08
N PRO A 117 -9.94 -3.80 5.27
CA PRO A 117 -8.62 -3.24 5.40
C PRO A 117 -7.57 -4.11 4.69
N VAL A 118 -6.52 -3.44 4.20
CA VAL A 118 -5.30 -4.11 3.74
C VAL A 118 -4.17 -3.75 4.70
N VAL A 119 -3.43 -4.77 5.13
CA VAL A 119 -2.27 -4.62 6.01
C VAL A 119 -1.03 -5.20 5.33
N ILE A 120 0.00 -4.40 5.17
CA ILE A 120 1.32 -4.83 4.77
C ILE A 120 2.23 -4.56 5.95
N GLU A 121 2.73 -5.60 6.59
CA GLU A 121 3.58 -5.46 7.77
C GLU A 121 4.99 -4.98 7.42
N ASP A 122 5.90 -4.95 8.38
CA ASP A 122 7.26 -4.45 8.24
C ASP A 122 8.13 -5.33 7.32
N ASP A 123 9.18 -4.75 6.73
CA ASP A 123 10.20 -5.47 5.93
C ASP A 123 9.60 -6.28 4.76
N VAL A 124 8.49 -5.85 4.16
CA VAL A 124 7.90 -6.50 2.99
C VAL A 124 8.51 -5.94 1.71
N TRP A 125 8.86 -6.83 0.80
CA TRP A 125 9.25 -6.46 -0.56
C TRP A 125 8.17 -6.86 -1.56
N CYS A 126 7.53 -5.88 -2.18
CA CYS A 126 6.61 -6.05 -3.29
C CYS A 126 7.37 -5.88 -4.62
N GLY A 127 7.36 -6.87 -5.47
CA GLY A 127 7.87 -6.78 -6.85
C GLY A 127 7.09 -5.76 -7.70
N ALA A 128 7.50 -5.59 -8.96
CA ALA A 128 6.82 -4.69 -9.89
C ALA A 128 5.42 -5.21 -10.27
N ASN A 129 4.46 -4.29 -10.50
CA ASN A 129 3.10 -4.59 -10.97
C ASN A 129 2.35 -5.59 -10.04
N VAL A 130 2.59 -5.53 -8.75
CA VAL A 130 1.85 -6.32 -7.76
C VAL A 130 0.49 -5.69 -7.53
N THR A 131 -0.56 -6.50 -7.50
CA THR A 131 -1.92 -6.09 -7.10
C THR A 131 -2.29 -6.77 -5.79
N ILE A 132 -2.73 -5.98 -4.79
CA ILE A 132 -3.22 -6.48 -3.49
C ILE A 132 -4.65 -6.04 -3.31
N LEU A 133 -5.54 -6.99 -3.07
CA LEU A 133 -6.97 -6.76 -2.93
C LEU A 133 -7.37 -6.64 -1.46
N LYS A 134 -8.59 -6.17 -1.24
CA LYS A 134 -9.20 -5.96 0.08
C LYS A 134 -9.10 -7.18 1.00
N GLY A 135 -9.01 -6.93 2.30
CA GLY A 135 -8.99 -7.97 3.34
C GLY A 135 -7.68 -8.73 3.48
N VAL A 136 -6.64 -8.35 2.72
CA VAL A 136 -5.36 -9.05 2.72
C VAL A 136 -4.43 -8.49 3.80
N THR A 137 -3.83 -9.41 4.57
CA THR A 137 -2.67 -9.13 5.43
C THR A 137 -1.43 -9.86 4.89
N ILE A 138 -0.37 -9.12 4.65
CA ILE A 138 0.95 -9.64 4.29
C ILE A 138 1.85 -9.55 5.52
N GLY A 139 2.21 -10.71 6.08
CA GLY A 139 3.08 -10.81 7.25
C GLY A 139 4.48 -10.26 6.99
N HIS A 140 5.14 -9.76 8.02
CA HIS A 140 6.44 -9.12 7.95
C HIS A 140 7.52 -10.02 7.31
N GLY A 141 8.53 -9.40 6.74
CA GLY A 141 9.63 -10.08 6.09
C GLY A 141 9.27 -10.83 4.82
N SER A 142 8.04 -10.69 4.30
CA SER A 142 7.55 -11.40 3.12
C SER A 142 8.02 -10.77 1.82
N VAL A 143 8.00 -11.56 0.75
CA VAL A 143 8.35 -11.14 -0.60
C VAL A 143 7.21 -11.51 -1.55
N ILE A 144 6.73 -10.53 -2.31
CA ILE A 144 5.69 -10.71 -3.33
C ILE A 144 6.36 -10.62 -4.71
N ALA A 145 6.30 -11.68 -5.48
CA ALA A 145 6.87 -11.73 -6.83
C ALA A 145 6.18 -10.73 -7.77
N ALA A 146 6.93 -10.21 -8.74
CA ALA A 146 6.39 -9.28 -9.73
C ALA A 146 5.19 -9.87 -10.48
N GLY A 147 4.19 -9.02 -10.78
CA GLY A 147 2.96 -9.41 -11.47
C GLY A 147 1.98 -10.25 -10.65
N ALA A 148 2.22 -10.46 -9.36
CA ALA A 148 1.29 -11.23 -8.52
C ALA A 148 -0.01 -10.48 -8.25
N VAL A 149 -1.14 -11.22 -8.19
CA VAL A 149 -2.43 -10.72 -7.72
C VAL A 149 -2.78 -11.42 -6.41
N VAL A 150 -2.66 -10.67 -5.31
CA VAL A 150 -2.82 -11.19 -3.95
C VAL A 150 -4.26 -11.01 -3.50
N THR A 151 -4.95 -12.13 -3.28
CA THR A 151 -6.38 -12.20 -2.93
C THR A 151 -6.64 -12.81 -1.56
N GLN A 152 -5.60 -13.23 -0.86
CA GLN A 152 -5.65 -13.82 0.49
C GLN A 152 -4.43 -13.45 1.31
N SER A 153 -4.54 -13.57 2.62
CA SER A 153 -3.46 -13.26 3.56
C SER A 153 -2.38 -14.34 3.58
N PHE A 154 -1.16 -13.92 3.91
CA PHE A 154 0.00 -14.81 4.04
C PHE A 154 0.77 -14.53 5.33
N PRO A 155 1.27 -15.57 6.00
CA PRO A 155 2.03 -15.43 7.23
C PRO A 155 3.39 -14.74 7.02
N PRO A 156 4.07 -14.28 8.09
CA PRO A 156 5.41 -13.72 8.01
C PRO A 156 6.40 -14.60 7.24
N TYR A 157 7.38 -13.94 6.59
CA TYR A 157 8.44 -14.58 5.81
C TYR A 157 7.97 -15.44 4.64
N SER A 158 6.76 -15.18 4.10
CA SER A 158 6.27 -15.85 2.89
C SER A 158 6.92 -15.29 1.64
N ILE A 159 7.33 -16.16 0.71
CA ILE A 159 7.62 -15.80 -0.68
C ILE A 159 6.44 -16.26 -1.51
N ILE A 160 5.71 -15.30 -2.07
CA ILE A 160 4.45 -15.55 -2.78
C ILE A 160 4.49 -15.02 -4.21
N GLY A 161 3.65 -15.58 -5.08
CA GLY A 161 3.55 -15.13 -6.48
C GLY A 161 2.46 -15.83 -7.25
N GLY A 162 2.17 -15.32 -8.45
CA GLY A 162 1.16 -15.86 -9.37
C GLY A 162 -0.15 -15.09 -9.35
N VAL A 163 -1.12 -15.56 -10.16
CA VAL A 163 -2.47 -14.99 -10.32
C VAL A 163 -3.48 -16.14 -10.30
N PRO A 164 -4.24 -16.30 -9.17
CA PRO A 164 -4.05 -15.65 -7.89
C PRO A 164 -2.73 -16.08 -7.20
N ALA A 165 -2.20 -15.23 -6.34
CA ALA A 165 -0.95 -15.49 -5.64
C ALA A 165 -1.06 -16.70 -4.71
N LYS A 166 0.00 -17.51 -4.70
CA LYS A 166 0.16 -18.68 -3.83
C LYS A 166 1.51 -18.64 -3.14
N LEU A 167 1.61 -19.35 -2.02
CA LEU A 167 2.89 -19.55 -1.35
C LEU A 167 3.80 -20.38 -2.26
N ILE A 168 4.98 -19.83 -2.57
CA ILE A 168 6.04 -20.52 -3.32
C ILE A 168 6.93 -21.27 -2.32
N LYS A 169 7.41 -20.55 -1.28
CA LYS A 169 8.20 -21.12 -0.19
C LYS A 169 8.28 -20.13 0.98
N MET A 170 8.77 -20.56 2.11
CA MET A 170 9.18 -19.68 3.19
C MET A 170 10.55 -19.07 2.88
N ARG A 171 10.76 -17.79 3.30
CA ARG A 171 12.04 -17.07 3.16
C ARG A 171 13.13 -17.67 4.07
N PHE A 172 12.73 -18.10 5.25
CA PHE A 172 13.58 -18.61 6.31
C PHE A 172 13.06 -19.94 6.86
N THR A 173 13.93 -20.72 7.52
CA THR A 173 13.48 -21.78 8.42
C THR A 173 12.85 -21.17 9.67
N GLU A 174 12.16 -21.96 10.48
CA GLU A 174 11.56 -21.46 11.73
C GLU A 174 12.60 -20.87 12.69
N GLU A 175 13.77 -21.50 12.79
CA GLU A 175 14.87 -21.03 13.63
C GLU A 175 15.42 -19.70 13.13
N GLN A 176 15.65 -19.59 11.81
CA GLN A 176 16.12 -18.37 11.18
C GLN A 176 15.10 -17.22 11.33
N ALA A 177 13.81 -17.51 11.19
CA ALA A 177 12.73 -16.53 11.38
C ALA A 177 12.73 -16.01 12.82
N LYS A 178 12.78 -16.90 13.82
CA LYS A 178 12.85 -16.52 15.24
C LYS A 178 14.11 -15.71 15.57
N GLU A 179 15.26 -16.08 14.98
CA GLU A 179 16.50 -15.32 15.18
C GLU A 179 16.41 -13.93 14.55
N ASN A 180 15.88 -13.82 13.32
CA ASN A 180 15.70 -12.56 12.63
C ASN A 180 14.75 -11.63 13.40
N ASP A 181 13.63 -12.15 13.92
CA ASP A 181 12.70 -11.41 14.76
C ASP A 181 13.40 -10.89 16.02
N LYS A 182 14.18 -11.74 16.67
CA LYS A 182 14.95 -11.36 17.84
C LYS A 182 15.95 -10.24 17.55
N LEU A 183 16.62 -10.27 16.42
CA LEU A 183 17.60 -9.25 16.03
C LEU A 183 16.95 -7.92 15.62
N LEU A 184 15.84 -7.97 14.87
CA LEU A 184 15.20 -6.78 14.33
C LEU A 184 14.23 -6.12 15.32
N TYR A 185 13.52 -6.91 16.14
CA TYR A 185 12.42 -6.41 16.97
C TYR A 185 12.69 -6.41 18.47
N LYS A 186 13.71 -7.12 18.98
CA LYS A 186 14.08 -7.12 20.42
C LYS A 186 14.48 -5.75 20.96
N ASN A 187 15.08 -4.90 20.14
CA ASN A 187 15.47 -3.55 20.53
C ASN A 187 14.33 -2.51 20.34
N ASN A 188 13.19 -2.95 19.83
CA ASN A 188 12.01 -2.11 19.54
C ASN A 188 10.77 -2.58 20.34
N ASN A 189 10.93 -2.91 21.62
CA ASN A 189 9.82 -3.24 22.54
C ASN A 189 8.86 -2.06 22.77
N LEU A 190 8.43 -1.41 21.68
CA LEU A 190 7.49 -0.28 21.73
C LEU A 190 6.69 -0.21 20.42
N SER A 191 5.81 -1.18 20.09
CA SER A 191 4.67 -0.78 19.26
C SER A 191 3.66 -1.87 18.86
N TYR A 192 3.94 -3.14 18.99
CA TYR A 192 2.92 -4.15 18.59
C TYR A 192 1.84 -4.40 19.66
N GLU A 193 2.12 -4.15 20.95
CA GLU A 193 1.12 -4.34 22.03
C GLU A 193 0.08 -3.21 22.15
N ASN A 194 0.36 -2.03 21.58
CA ASN A 194 -0.54 -0.87 21.75
C ASN A 194 -1.58 -0.68 20.64
N HIS A 195 -1.63 -1.56 19.62
CA HIS A 195 -2.66 -1.47 18.58
C HIS A 195 -3.85 -2.41 18.80
N ASN A 196 -3.72 -3.38 19.72
CA ASN A 196 -4.79 -4.35 20.02
C ASN A 196 -5.50 -4.13 21.37
N GLN A 197 -5.25 -3.00 22.08
CA GLN A 197 -5.89 -2.72 23.38
C GLN A 197 -6.79 -1.48 23.39
N ASN A 198 -7.08 -0.88 22.25
CA ASN A 198 -8.05 0.23 22.17
C ASN A 198 -9.08 -0.01 21.06
N GLU A 199 -9.81 -1.10 21.16
CA GLU A 199 -11.17 -1.26 20.62
C GLU A 199 -12.10 -1.71 21.74
#